data_cd19708f9dd2b78a7f58416e3d58157f
#
_entry.id   cd19708f9dd2b78a7f58416e3d58157f
#
_cell.length_a   1.000
_cell.length_b   1.000
_cell.length_c   1.000
_cell.angle_alpha   90.00
_cell.angle_beta   90.00
_cell.angle_gamma   90.00
#
_symmetry.space_group_name_H-M   'P 1'
#
loop_
_entity.id
_entity.type
_entity.pdbx_description
1 polymer ?
#
loop_
_entity_poly.entity_id
_entity_poly.type
_entity_poly.pdbx_seq_one_letter_code
_entity_poly.pdbx_strand_id
1 'polypeptide(L)'
;MTACALRSLTVACTLFISTLVSGCGNSQSTVSEPPRAVKLAAAQSDLPHSSRIELTGSARATERSILGFETGGRIAKLNVDVGERFSRGQVLAELDAQPDRLRVTQAQASLAAAEAGLMDRRVQTDQQRRLLESEVISPAAFESAKAQLAVAEGQARTAKAALGLAERAQRGTMIVAPFDGVVAEKLALAFTDIAAGAPVFQVDGVRSGTEIIANASTTQAPHIDVGQRAELSWSGAEQPIRAVVRRVGLRAENGWLLPVVLVPEDNAQARALRPGIPVQVVLDAPAATSKTSRPETVSIPYASLVLGTKPGEASVFVYTPEDKKVHRRAVRFTPVQEGDSARVLAGLKPGETVVAAGGGWLTDGQPVTPLEATTQLTKR
;
A
#
# COMPACT_ATOMS: atom_id res chain seq x y z
N MET A 1 -19.49 -86.20 -4.11
CA MET A 1 -20.44 -87.03 -4.86
C MET A 1 -20.29 -86.65 -6.30
N THR A 2 -19.80 -87.57 -7.00
CA THR A 2 -20.12 -88.10 -8.31
C THR A 2 -19.72 -87.21 -9.47
N ALA A 3 -18.62 -87.53 -10.13
CA ALA A 3 -18.43 -88.60 -11.13
C ALA A 3 -18.96 -88.16 -12.48
N CYS A 4 -18.29 -88.23 -13.49
CA CYS A 4 -17.72 -89.26 -14.38
C CYS A 4 -17.82 -88.73 -15.80
N ALA A 5 -16.75 -88.69 -16.50
CA ALA A 5 -16.35 -89.62 -17.52
C ALA A 5 -17.20 -89.50 -18.81
N LEU A 6 -16.70 -89.45 -19.98
CA LEU A 6 -16.09 -90.61 -20.75
C LEU A 6 -15.72 -90.11 -22.16
N ARG A 7 -14.48 -90.27 -22.58
CA ARG A 7 -14.04 -91.19 -23.69
C ARG A 7 -14.65 -90.92 -25.08
N SER A 8 -13.81 -90.59 -25.98
CA SER A 8 -12.89 -91.33 -26.88
C SER A 8 -13.48 -91.55 -28.24
N LEU A 9 -12.67 -91.55 -29.17
CA LEU A 9 -12.47 -92.44 -30.33
C LEU A 9 -12.31 -91.68 -31.65
N THR A 10 -11.13 -91.70 -32.09
CA THR A 10 -10.37 -92.47 -33.10
C THR A 10 -10.55 -91.92 -34.52
N VAL A 11 -9.48 -91.63 -35.10
CA VAL A 11 -8.63 -92.40 -36.05
C VAL A 11 -8.87 -92.15 -37.55
N ALA A 12 -7.79 -91.72 -38.17
CA ALA A 12 -7.29 -92.05 -39.49
C ALA A 12 -7.97 -91.57 -40.78
N CYS A 13 -7.28 -90.89 -41.56
CA CYS A 13 -6.86 -91.32 -42.90
C CYS A 13 -5.94 -90.28 -43.55
N THR A 14 -4.67 -90.53 -43.51
CA THR A 14 -3.68 -90.81 -44.59
C THR A 14 -3.85 -90.15 -45.96
N LEU A 15 -2.81 -89.39 -46.27
CA LEU A 15 -1.96 -89.54 -47.45
C LEU A 15 -2.26 -88.77 -48.75
N PHE A 16 -1.20 -88.28 -49.31
CA PHE A 16 -0.95 -87.83 -50.67
C PHE A 16 -1.48 -86.37 -51.01
N ILE A 17 -0.70 -85.43 -51.39
CA ILE A 17 0.17 -85.32 -52.57
C ILE A 17 1.09 -84.10 -52.41
N SER A 18 2.30 -84.34 -52.74
CA SER A 18 3.44 -83.45 -52.92
C SER A 18 3.23 -82.37 -53.99
N THR A 19 4.04 -81.38 -53.89
CA THR A 19 4.79 -80.64 -54.92
C THR A 19 4.35 -79.23 -55.26
N LEU A 20 5.37 -78.43 -55.23
CA LEU A 20 5.64 -77.19 -56.00
C LEU A 20 4.82 -75.93 -55.63
N VAL A 21 5.45 -74.92 -55.07
CA VAL A 21 6.08 -73.81 -55.85
C VAL A 21 6.89 -72.91 -54.96
N SER A 22 8.07 -72.65 -55.36
CA SER A 22 8.99 -71.66 -54.90
C SER A 22 8.47 -70.22 -55.01
N GLY A 23 8.84 -69.39 -54.07
CA GLY A 23 9.17 -68.04 -54.38
C GLY A 23 8.05 -67.02 -54.22
N CYS A 24 8.11 -66.27 -53.11
CA CYS A 24 7.90 -64.79 -53.20
C CYS A 24 8.57 -64.14 -52.04
N GLY A 25 9.51 -63.32 -52.40
CA GLY A 25 10.31 -62.49 -51.48
C GLY A 25 9.39 -61.69 -50.55
N ASN A 26 9.76 -61.65 -49.28
CA ASN A 26 9.22 -60.74 -48.28
C ASN A 26 9.74 -59.33 -48.51
N SER A 27 9.11 -58.60 -49.45
CA SER A 27 9.22 -57.15 -49.49
C SER A 27 8.42 -56.61 -48.33
N GLN A 28 9.10 -56.38 -47.21
CA GLN A 28 8.56 -55.47 -46.19
C GLN A 28 8.44 -54.10 -46.83
N SER A 29 7.27 -53.81 -47.40
CA SER A 29 6.87 -52.45 -47.71
C SER A 29 6.76 -51.75 -46.37
N THR A 30 7.77 -50.92 -46.03
CA THR A 30 7.63 -49.88 -45.01
C THR A 30 6.51 -48.97 -45.50
N VAL A 31 5.31 -49.21 -45.02
CA VAL A 31 4.22 -48.25 -45.15
C VAL A 31 4.67 -47.02 -44.39
N SER A 32 5.20 -46.06 -45.14
CA SER A 32 5.46 -44.73 -44.59
C SER A 32 4.12 -44.15 -44.18
N GLU A 33 3.81 -44.19 -42.86
CA GLU A 33 2.64 -43.54 -42.32
C GLU A 33 2.63 -42.08 -42.75
N PRO A 34 1.56 -41.54 -43.33
CA PRO A 34 1.56 -40.16 -43.80
C PRO A 34 1.90 -39.22 -42.63
N PRO A 35 2.72 -38.19 -42.89
CA PRO A 35 3.17 -37.29 -41.82
C PRO A 35 1.98 -36.64 -41.13
N ARG A 36 1.91 -36.77 -39.79
CA ARG A 36 0.80 -36.25 -39.00
C ARG A 36 0.83 -34.72 -38.96
N ALA A 37 -0.34 -34.11 -39.12
CA ALA A 37 -0.49 -32.69 -39.01
C ALA A 37 -0.44 -32.29 -37.52
N VAL A 38 0.46 -31.32 -37.16
CA VAL A 38 0.65 -30.84 -35.79
C VAL A 38 0.58 -29.32 -35.74
N LYS A 39 -0.02 -28.81 -34.65
CA LYS A 39 0.03 -27.38 -34.38
C LYS A 39 1.34 -27.04 -33.64
N LEU A 40 2.07 -26.07 -34.17
CA LEU A 40 3.33 -25.63 -33.59
C LEU A 40 3.14 -24.35 -32.78
N ALA A 41 3.92 -24.19 -31.72
CA ALA A 41 4.06 -22.95 -30.97
C ALA A 41 5.54 -22.66 -30.71
N ALA A 42 5.93 -21.40 -30.83
CA ALA A 42 7.27 -20.99 -30.44
C ALA A 42 7.37 -20.88 -28.92
N ALA A 43 8.45 -21.40 -28.37
CA ALA A 43 8.79 -21.26 -26.97
C ALA A 43 9.19 -19.79 -26.72
N GLN A 44 8.35 -19.05 -26.03
CA GLN A 44 8.57 -17.64 -25.73
C GLN A 44 9.49 -17.50 -24.51
N SER A 45 10.45 -16.60 -24.58
CA SER A 45 11.21 -16.23 -23.39
C SER A 45 10.24 -15.72 -22.34
N ASP A 46 10.15 -16.43 -21.21
CA ASP A 46 9.43 -15.96 -20.06
C ASP A 46 10.31 -14.95 -19.31
N LEU A 47 10.57 -13.83 -20.01
CA LEU A 47 11.11 -12.67 -19.31
C LEU A 47 10.12 -12.39 -18.19
N PRO A 48 10.55 -12.33 -16.92
CA PRO A 48 9.67 -11.92 -15.89
C PRO A 48 9.06 -10.59 -16.39
N HIS A 49 7.76 -10.59 -16.63
CA HIS A 49 7.05 -9.33 -16.70
C HIS A 49 7.48 -8.67 -15.41
N SER A 50 8.24 -7.57 -15.55
CA SER A 50 8.57 -6.75 -14.38
C SER A 50 7.25 -6.62 -13.66
N SER A 51 7.12 -7.32 -12.53
CA SER A 51 5.85 -7.38 -11.82
C SER A 51 5.61 -5.97 -11.31
N ARG A 52 5.00 -5.15 -12.16
CA ARG A 52 4.58 -3.81 -11.81
C ARG A 52 3.62 -3.98 -10.64
N ILE A 53 3.97 -3.38 -9.55
CA ILE A 53 3.09 -3.38 -8.39
C ILE A 53 2.14 -2.20 -8.59
N GLU A 54 0.87 -2.53 -8.80
CA GLU A 54 -0.18 -1.54 -8.91
C GLU A 54 -0.84 -1.35 -7.54
N LEU A 55 -0.90 -0.11 -7.09
CA LEU A 55 -1.54 0.27 -5.85
C LEU A 55 -2.57 1.35 -6.13
N THR A 56 -3.61 1.38 -5.32
CA THR A 56 -4.57 2.49 -5.31
C THR A 56 -4.36 3.31 -4.05
N GLY A 57 -4.34 4.62 -4.22
CA GLY A 57 -4.17 5.56 -3.13
C GLY A 57 -5.00 6.82 -3.33
N SER A 58 -4.77 7.79 -2.48
CA SER A 58 -5.36 9.13 -2.61
C SER A 58 -4.33 10.21 -2.37
N ALA A 59 -4.50 11.32 -3.03
CA ALA A 59 -3.72 12.51 -2.79
C ALA A 59 -4.10 13.14 -1.44
N ARG A 60 -3.11 13.63 -0.72
CA ARG A 60 -3.30 14.30 0.56
C ARG A 60 -2.33 15.47 0.68
N ALA A 61 -2.75 16.54 1.32
CA ALA A 61 -1.83 17.61 1.69
C ALA A 61 -0.82 17.06 2.71
N THR A 62 0.45 17.38 2.53
CA THR A 62 1.52 16.98 3.47
C THR A 62 1.29 17.58 4.86
N GLU A 63 0.74 18.80 4.91
CA GLU A 63 0.39 19.50 6.13
C GLU A 63 -1.13 19.50 6.27
N ARG A 64 -1.63 18.65 7.16
CA ARG A 64 -3.04 18.56 7.50
C ARG A 64 -3.21 18.66 9.01
N SER A 65 -4.16 19.44 9.46
CA SER A 65 -4.47 19.59 10.88
C SER A 65 -5.96 19.58 11.12
N ILE A 66 -6.35 19.03 12.26
CA ILE A 66 -7.69 19.14 12.79
C ILE A 66 -7.65 20.20 13.88
N LEU A 67 -8.46 21.24 13.72
CA LEU A 67 -8.52 22.37 14.62
C LEU A 67 -9.79 22.31 15.46
N GLY A 68 -9.61 22.56 16.75
CA GLY A 68 -10.70 22.66 17.73
C GLY A 68 -10.39 23.76 18.75
N PHE A 69 -11.38 24.11 19.55
CA PHE A 69 -11.20 25.10 20.63
C PHE A 69 -10.47 24.46 21.82
N GLU A 70 -9.59 25.21 22.48
CA GLU A 70 -8.93 24.78 23.71
C GLU A 70 -9.91 24.70 24.90
N THR A 71 -11.02 25.44 24.84
CA THR A 71 -12.07 25.50 25.87
C THR A 71 -13.42 25.09 25.28
N GLY A 72 -14.32 24.55 26.10
CA GLY A 72 -15.70 24.29 25.69
C GLY A 72 -16.57 25.54 25.78
N GLY A 73 -17.60 25.61 24.95
CA GLY A 73 -18.56 26.71 24.95
C GLY A 73 -19.45 26.70 23.72
N ARG A 74 -20.26 27.72 23.56
CA ARG A 74 -21.14 27.88 22.40
C ARG A 74 -20.40 28.60 21.27
N ILE A 75 -20.44 28.02 20.08
CA ILE A 75 -19.87 28.64 18.88
C ILE A 75 -20.69 29.90 18.54
N ALA A 76 -20.05 31.06 18.63
CA ALA A 76 -20.68 32.33 18.26
C ALA A 76 -20.60 32.56 16.75
N LYS A 77 -19.44 32.26 16.15
CA LYS A 77 -19.21 32.53 14.74
C LYS A 77 -18.18 31.59 14.15
N LEU A 78 -18.40 31.22 12.88
CA LEU A 78 -17.40 30.59 12.00
C LEU A 78 -17.05 31.61 10.93
N ASN A 79 -15.79 32.03 10.86
CA ASN A 79 -15.33 33.13 9.97
C ASN A 79 -14.90 32.66 8.59
N VAL A 80 -14.87 31.33 8.35
CA VAL A 80 -14.44 30.72 7.11
C VAL A 80 -15.36 29.58 6.69
N ASP A 81 -15.42 29.31 5.38
CA ASP A 81 -16.19 28.22 4.80
C ASP A 81 -15.30 27.19 4.09
N VAL A 82 -15.88 26.01 3.76
CA VAL A 82 -15.19 24.93 3.05
C VAL A 82 -14.68 25.43 1.70
N GLY A 83 -13.41 25.16 1.40
CA GLY A 83 -12.71 25.62 0.20
C GLY A 83 -12.14 27.04 0.30
N GLU A 84 -12.41 27.77 1.36
CA GLU A 84 -11.87 29.12 1.59
C GLU A 84 -10.42 29.07 2.05
N ARG A 85 -9.61 30.02 1.55
CA ARG A 85 -8.21 30.18 1.93
C ARG A 85 -8.09 31.07 3.13
N PHE A 86 -7.17 30.72 4.00
CA PHE A 86 -6.82 31.51 5.18
C PHE A 86 -5.31 31.67 5.30
N SER A 87 -4.91 32.71 6.03
CA SER A 87 -3.52 33.01 6.34
C SER A 87 -3.19 32.62 7.79
N ARG A 88 -1.92 32.30 8.03
CA ARG A 88 -1.42 32.06 9.38
C ARG A 88 -1.77 33.21 10.32
N GLY A 89 -2.28 32.90 11.51
CA GLY A 89 -2.70 33.88 12.52
C GLY A 89 -4.12 34.39 12.33
N GLN A 90 -4.82 34.05 11.24
CA GLN A 90 -6.21 34.43 11.03
C GLN A 90 -7.12 33.69 12.00
N VAL A 91 -8.12 34.39 12.55
CA VAL A 91 -9.15 33.78 13.42
C VAL A 91 -10.19 33.11 12.54
N LEU A 92 -10.30 31.77 12.66
CA LEU A 92 -11.19 30.94 11.87
C LEU A 92 -12.56 30.76 12.53
N ALA A 93 -12.60 30.71 13.86
CA ALA A 93 -13.84 30.58 14.64
C ALA A 93 -13.71 31.22 16.01
N GLU A 94 -14.86 31.56 16.57
CA GLU A 94 -14.96 32.20 17.87
C GLU A 94 -16.11 31.56 18.69
N LEU A 95 -15.85 31.28 19.96
CA LEU A 95 -16.90 30.98 20.94
C LEU A 95 -17.49 32.28 21.51
N ASP A 96 -18.62 32.18 22.19
CA ASP A 96 -19.12 33.24 23.08
C ASP A 96 -18.12 33.41 24.23
N ALA A 97 -17.30 34.44 24.13
CA ALA A 97 -16.24 34.72 25.09
C ALA A 97 -16.74 35.53 26.32
N GLN A 98 -18.03 35.87 26.43
CA GLN A 98 -18.55 36.68 27.51
C GLN A 98 -18.28 36.08 28.90
N PRO A 99 -18.52 34.78 29.15
CA PRO A 99 -18.23 34.16 30.45
C PRO A 99 -16.74 34.23 30.81
N ASP A 100 -15.86 34.02 29.84
CA ASP A 100 -14.41 34.03 30.08
C ASP A 100 -13.86 35.43 30.30
N ARG A 101 -14.39 36.46 29.61
CA ARG A 101 -14.07 37.85 29.87
C ARG A 101 -14.42 38.26 31.31
N LEU A 102 -15.59 37.83 31.82
CA LEU A 102 -15.97 38.07 33.19
C LEU A 102 -15.04 37.39 34.19
N ARG A 103 -14.59 36.12 33.88
CA ARG A 103 -13.59 35.43 34.73
C ARG A 103 -12.26 36.16 34.77
N VAL A 104 -11.79 36.70 33.64
CA VAL A 104 -10.57 37.51 33.58
C VAL A 104 -10.73 38.75 34.44
N THR A 105 -11.84 39.48 34.30
CA THR A 105 -12.11 40.70 35.11
C THR A 105 -12.14 40.38 36.62
N GLN A 106 -12.75 39.27 37.00
CA GLN A 106 -12.77 38.79 38.40
C GLN A 106 -11.37 38.44 38.90
N ALA A 107 -10.57 37.75 38.11
CA ALA A 107 -9.19 37.38 38.46
C ALA A 107 -8.29 38.59 38.56
N GLN A 108 -8.49 39.60 37.69
CA GLN A 108 -7.78 40.88 37.76
C GLN A 108 -8.10 41.63 39.07
N ALA A 109 -9.36 41.71 39.44
CA ALA A 109 -9.75 42.33 40.69
C ALA A 109 -9.17 41.59 41.92
N SER A 110 -9.14 40.26 41.89
CA SER A 110 -8.53 39.43 42.92
C SER A 110 -7.03 39.64 43.05
N LEU A 111 -6.33 39.77 41.91
CA LEU A 111 -4.91 40.07 41.90
C LEU A 111 -4.63 41.46 42.46
N ALA A 112 -5.39 42.46 42.04
CA ALA A 112 -5.22 43.83 42.54
C ALA A 112 -5.41 43.90 44.06
N ALA A 113 -6.42 43.19 44.63
CA ALA A 113 -6.64 43.11 46.07
C ALA A 113 -5.44 42.41 46.79
N ALA A 114 -4.93 41.30 46.23
CA ALA A 114 -3.79 40.61 46.81
C ALA A 114 -2.50 41.41 46.75
N GLU A 115 -2.27 42.17 45.67
CA GLU A 115 -1.11 43.09 45.51
C GLU A 115 -1.20 44.24 46.48
N ALA A 116 -2.40 44.83 46.72
CA ALA A 116 -2.59 45.86 47.72
C ALA A 116 -2.29 45.34 49.13
N GLY A 117 -2.78 44.14 49.46
CA GLY A 117 -2.48 43.49 50.74
C GLY A 117 -0.98 43.17 50.90
N LEU A 118 -0.32 42.77 49.86
CA LEU A 118 1.17 42.58 49.85
C LEU A 118 1.91 43.90 50.10
N MET A 119 1.49 44.97 49.49
CA MET A 119 2.09 46.29 49.67
C MET A 119 1.95 46.76 51.13
N ASP A 120 0.78 46.61 51.73
CA ASP A 120 0.53 46.90 53.13
C ASP A 120 1.47 46.10 54.05
N ARG A 121 1.59 44.75 53.81
CA ARG A 121 2.48 43.93 54.64
C ARG A 121 3.96 44.27 54.46
N ARG A 122 4.37 44.68 53.28
CA ARG A 122 5.74 45.17 53.05
C ARG A 122 6.05 46.43 53.89
N VAL A 123 5.16 47.43 53.83
CA VAL A 123 5.30 48.67 54.61
C VAL A 123 5.34 48.35 56.10
N GLN A 124 4.43 47.49 56.61
CA GLN A 124 4.41 47.05 58.00
C GLN A 124 5.72 46.34 58.40
N THR A 125 6.20 45.42 57.60
CA THR A 125 7.45 44.68 57.88
C THR A 125 8.66 45.59 57.88
N ASP A 126 8.74 46.58 56.98
CA ASP A 126 9.83 47.59 56.97
C ASP A 126 9.76 48.53 58.17
N GLN A 127 8.57 48.86 58.65
CA GLN A 127 8.40 49.62 59.88
C GLN A 127 8.84 48.77 61.10
N GLN A 128 8.45 47.50 61.18
CA GLN A 128 8.88 46.59 62.25
C GLN A 128 10.41 46.38 62.25
N ARG A 129 11.05 46.31 61.07
CA ARG A 129 12.49 46.22 60.96
C ARG A 129 13.20 47.40 61.60
N ARG A 130 12.73 48.66 61.33
CA ARG A 130 13.29 49.88 61.93
C ARG A 130 13.11 49.91 63.43
N LEU A 131 11.98 49.38 63.96
CA LEU A 131 11.74 49.32 65.39
C LEU A 131 12.62 48.26 66.08
N LEU A 132 12.91 47.20 65.42
CA LEU A 132 13.86 46.17 65.92
C LEU A 132 15.28 46.70 65.98
N GLU A 133 15.71 47.47 64.96
CA GLU A 133 17.03 48.13 64.91
C GLU A 133 17.18 49.18 66.05
N SER A 134 16.05 49.78 66.50
CA SER A 134 16.02 50.69 67.63
C SER A 134 15.76 49.97 68.95
N GLU A 135 15.81 48.63 69.01
CA GLU A 135 15.60 47.79 70.23
C GLU A 135 14.21 47.95 70.88
N VAL A 136 13.20 48.51 70.13
CA VAL A 136 11.85 48.76 70.63
C VAL A 136 10.97 47.55 70.64
N ILE A 137 11.23 46.54 69.80
CA ILE A 137 10.44 45.33 69.69
C ILE A 137 11.33 44.09 69.84
N SER A 138 10.68 42.96 70.15
CA SER A 138 11.38 41.66 70.26
C SER A 138 11.69 41.08 68.85
N PRO A 139 12.77 40.26 68.73
CA PRO A 139 13.03 39.54 67.50
C PRO A 139 11.87 38.66 67.05
N ALA A 140 11.10 38.07 67.97
CA ALA A 140 9.97 37.20 67.69
C ALA A 140 8.83 38.04 67.01
N ALA A 141 8.63 39.30 67.40
CA ALA A 141 7.62 40.17 66.76
C ALA A 141 7.96 40.48 65.31
N PHE A 142 9.23 40.75 65.01
CA PHE A 142 9.71 40.93 63.63
C PHE A 142 9.61 39.67 62.78
N GLU A 143 9.97 38.47 63.30
CA GLU A 143 9.82 37.21 62.59
C GLU A 143 8.33 36.89 62.30
N SER A 144 7.43 37.28 63.18
CA SER A 144 5.98 37.17 62.93
C SER A 144 5.54 38.07 61.75
N ALA A 145 6.00 39.33 61.70
CA ALA A 145 5.70 40.25 60.59
C ALA A 145 6.27 39.73 59.27
N LYS A 146 7.49 39.20 59.28
CA LYS A 146 8.11 38.57 58.11
C LYS A 146 7.39 37.33 57.60
N ALA A 147 6.86 36.49 58.52
CA ALA A 147 6.00 35.37 58.17
C ALA A 147 4.67 35.83 57.51
N GLN A 148 4.07 36.90 58.02
CA GLN A 148 2.85 37.50 57.41
C GLN A 148 3.13 38.09 56.03
N LEU A 149 4.30 38.71 55.81
CA LEU A 149 4.72 39.16 54.48
C LEU A 149 4.85 37.97 53.52
N ALA A 150 5.51 36.90 53.93
CA ALA A 150 5.65 35.69 53.11
C ALA A 150 4.27 35.07 52.73
N VAL A 151 3.29 35.08 53.61
CA VAL A 151 1.91 34.67 53.31
C VAL A 151 1.29 35.58 52.26
N ALA A 152 1.42 36.90 52.39
CA ALA A 152 0.87 37.86 51.43
C ALA A 152 1.54 37.72 50.05
N GLU A 153 2.86 37.46 50.01
CA GLU A 153 3.58 37.17 48.77
C GLU A 153 3.03 35.87 48.11
N GLY A 154 2.73 34.84 48.91
CA GLY A 154 2.09 33.61 48.45
C GLY A 154 0.75 33.89 47.81
N GLN A 155 -0.10 34.70 48.51
CA GLN A 155 -1.44 35.06 48.00
C GLN A 155 -1.38 35.84 46.69
N ALA A 156 -0.47 36.81 46.54
CA ALA A 156 -0.29 37.55 45.31
C ALA A 156 0.16 36.64 44.14
N ARG A 157 1.10 35.70 44.40
CA ARG A 157 1.51 34.72 43.40
C ARG A 157 0.36 33.81 42.96
N THR A 158 -0.45 33.37 43.89
CA THR A 158 -1.63 32.53 43.58
C THR A 158 -2.66 33.29 42.75
N ALA A 159 -2.97 34.53 43.11
CA ALA A 159 -3.89 35.38 42.35
C ALA A 159 -3.38 35.69 40.94
N LYS A 160 -2.07 35.94 40.80
CA LYS A 160 -1.44 36.11 39.50
C LYS A 160 -1.51 34.88 38.61
N ALA A 161 -1.32 33.68 39.19
CA ALA A 161 -1.47 32.43 38.47
C ALA A 161 -2.93 32.21 38.03
N ALA A 162 -3.91 32.53 38.89
CA ALA A 162 -5.31 32.45 38.56
C ALA A 162 -5.71 33.35 37.39
N LEU A 163 -5.17 34.61 37.37
CA LEU A 163 -5.34 35.52 36.23
C LEU A 163 -4.77 34.89 34.93
N GLY A 164 -3.55 34.36 34.97
CA GLY A 164 -2.95 33.74 33.81
C GLY A 164 -3.75 32.56 33.26
N LEU A 165 -4.38 31.76 34.13
CA LEU A 165 -5.29 30.69 33.72
C LEU A 165 -6.57 31.22 33.06
N ALA A 166 -7.19 32.26 33.63
CA ALA A 166 -8.37 32.90 33.06
C ALA A 166 -8.09 33.51 31.69
N GLU A 167 -6.96 34.21 31.53
CA GLU A 167 -6.54 34.75 30.24
C GLU A 167 -6.25 33.66 29.20
N ARG A 168 -5.65 32.55 29.60
CA ARG A 168 -5.46 31.41 28.69
C ARG A 168 -6.79 30.84 28.25
N ALA A 169 -7.73 30.65 29.16
CA ALA A 169 -9.07 30.17 28.83
C ALA A 169 -9.75 31.11 27.82
N GLN A 170 -9.66 32.43 28.04
CA GLN A 170 -10.18 33.43 27.10
C GLN A 170 -9.50 33.36 25.74
N ARG A 171 -8.19 33.18 25.66
CA ARG A 171 -7.52 32.96 24.35
C ARG A 171 -7.99 31.67 23.66
N GLY A 172 -8.23 30.64 24.44
CA GLY A 172 -8.74 29.34 23.96
C GLY A 172 -10.17 29.38 23.39
N THR A 173 -10.89 30.54 23.51
CA THR A 173 -12.19 30.75 22.84
C THR A 173 -12.08 31.06 21.36
N MET A 174 -10.89 31.15 20.79
CA MET A 174 -10.67 31.42 19.38
C MET A 174 -9.83 30.33 18.75
N ILE A 175 -10.21 29.87 17.54
CA ILE A 175 -9.39 29.02 16.70
C ILE A 175 -8.59 29.90 15.78
N VAL A 176 -7.27 29.86 15.93
CA VAL A 176 -6.33 30.64 15.11
C VAL A 176 -5.59 29.69 14.17
N ALA A 177 -5.46 30.08 12.91
CA ALA A 177 -4.77 29.30 11.89
C ALA A 177 -3.26 29.14 12.20
N PRO A 178 -2.72 27.90 12.28
CA PRO A 178 -1.32 27.67 12.59
C PRO A 178 -0.38 27.91 11.40
N PHE A 179 -0.91 27.82 10.17
CA PHE A 179 -0.20 27.99 8.89
C PHE A 179 -1.12 28.59 7.82
N ASP A 180 -0.59 28.88 6.62
CA ASP A 180 -1.38 29.30 5.47
C ASP A 180 -2.03 28.09 4.82
N GLY A 181 -3.36 28.11 4.60
CA GLY A 181 -4.05 26.90 4.16
C GLY A 181 -5.41 27.14 3.53
N VAL A 182 -6.12 26.02 3.37
CA VAL A 182 -7.50 25.96 2.89
C VAL A 182 -8.32 25.11 3.86
N VAL A 183 -9.56 25.49 4.10
CA VAL A 183 -10.51 24.68 4.87
C VAL A 183 -10.94 23.48 4.03
N ALA A 184 -10.52 22.28 4.44
CA ALA A 184 -10.89 21.05 3.75
C ALA A 184 -12.30 20.59 4.14
N GLU A 185 -12.63 20.71 5.45
CA GLU A 185 -13.92 20.26 5.98
C GLU A 185 -14.33 21.09 7.20
N LYS A 186 -15.62 21.31 7.34
CA LYS A 186 -16.24 21.96 8.48
C LYS A 186 -17.06 20.92 9.26
N LEU A 187 -16.58 20.58 10.45
CA LEU A 187 -17.11 19.50 11.29
C LEU A 187 -18.11 19.97 12.35
N ALA A 188 -18.21 21.28 12.56
CA ALA A 188 -19.12 21.90 13.50
C ALA A 188 -19.96 23.01 12.86
N LEU A 189 -21.09 23.31 13.45
CA LEU A 189 -22.02 24.36 13.00
C LEU A 189 -22.00 25.54 13.98
N ALA A 190 -22.28 26.74 13.46
CA ALA A 190 -22.45 27.92 14.29
C ALA A 190 -23.63 27.73 15.27
N PHE A 191 -23.54 28.37 16.43
CA PHE A 191 -24.56 28.37 17.49
C PHE A 191 -24.79 27.02 18.19
N THR A 192 -23.89 26.04 18.00
CA THR A 192 -23.88 24.78 18.73
C THR A 192 -22.93 24.83 19.93
N ASP A 193 -23.24 24.06 20.95
CA ASP A 193 -22.35 23.85 22.08
C ASP A 193 -21.31 22.79 21.75
N ILE A 194 -20.05 23.09 22.07
CA ILE A 194 -18.92 22.19 21.75
C ILE A 194 -18.06 21.95 23.00
N ALA A 195 -17.53 20.76 23.13
CA ALA A 195 -16.57 20.40 24.17
C ALA A 195 -15.16 20.88 23.82
N ALA A 196 -14.32 21.09 24.83
CA ALA A 196 -12.90 21.38 24.62
C ALA A 196 -12.22 20.24 23.83
N GLY A 197 -11.40 20.61 22.83
CA GLY A 197 -10.68 19.67 21.97
C GLY A 197 -11.53 18.97 20.91
N ALA A 198 -12.84 19.19 20.86
CA ALA A 198 -13.68 18.62 19.80
C ALA A 198 -13.32 19.22 18.43
N PRO A 199 -13.34 18.41 17.35
CA PRO A 199 -12.95 18.86 16.01
C PRO A 199 -13.97 19.84 15.43
N VAL A 200 -13.48 20.98 14.91
CA VAL A 200 -14.29 22.03 14.26
C VAL A 200 -13.98 22.15 12.79
N PHE A 201 -12.68 22.19 12.45
CA PHE A 201 -12.20 22.26 11.07
C PHE A 201 -11.16 21.21 10.81
N GLN A 202 -11.18 20.66 9.61
CA GLN A 202 -10.03 20.02 9.00
C GLN A 202 -9.44 20.99 7.99
N VAL A 203 -8.14 21.25 8.11
CA VAL A 203 -7.44 22.24 7.27
C VAL A 203 -6.24 21.60 6.59
N ASP A 204 -5.98 22.00 5.35
CA ASP A 204 -4.86 21.56 4.54
C ASP A 204 -3.94 22.73 4.22
N GLY A 205 -2.62 22.55 4.39
CA GLY A 205 -1.60 23.57 4.08
C GLY A 205 -1.38 23.70 2.58
N VAL A 206 -1.24 24.95 2.11
CA VAL A 206 -1.06 25.23 0.66
C VAL A 206 0.41 25.14 0.23
N ARG A 207 1.35 25.34 1.15
CA ARG A 207 2.81 25.40 0.84
C ARG A 207 3.55 24.09 0.98
N SER A 208 3.01 23.15 1.70
CA SER A 208 3.71 21.93 2.11
C SER A 208 3.79 20.82 1.06
N GLY A 209 3.18 21.03 -0.12
CA GLY A 209 3.14 20.02 -1.19
C GLY A 209 2.03 18.98 -1.01
N THR A 210 1.98 18.06 -1.95
CA THR A 210 1.03 16.95 -1.96
C THR A 210 1.80 15.64 -1.79
N GLU A 211 1.34 14.79 -0.89
CA GLU A 211 1.78 13.40 -0.77
C GLU A 211 0.66 12.46 -1.21
N ILE A 212 1.03 11.26 -1.67
CA ILE A 212 0.08 10.21 -2.04
C ILE A 212 0.18 9.12 -0.99
N ILE A 213 -0.95 8.74 -0.42
CA ILE A 213 -1.04 7.59 0.47
C ILE A 213 -1.71 6.47 -0.30
N ALA A 214 -0.92 5.48 -0.68
CA ALA A 214 -1.38 4.27 -1.33
C ALA A 214 -1.37 3.10 -0.35
N ASN A 215 -2.23 2.11 -0.59
CA ASN A 215 -2.36 0.95 0.26
C ASN A 215 -1.76 -0.26 -0.43
N ALA A 216 -0.72 -0.85 0.16
CA ALA A 216 -0.13 -2.09 -0.28
C ALA A 216 -0.63 -3.25 0.57
N SER A 217 -0.89 -4.40 -0.03
CA SER A 217 -1.19 -5.61 0.73
C SER A 217 0.05 -6.11 1.50
N THR A 218 -0.16 -6.91 2.53
CA THR A 218 0.93 -7.54 3.30
C THR A 218 1.85 -8.42 2.44
N THR A 219 1.36 -8.90 1.28
CA THR A 219 2.15 -9.66 0.32
C THR A 219 2.95 -8.77 -0.65
N GLN A 220 2.47 -7.57 -0.95
CA GLN A 220 3.14 -6.61 -1.83
C GLN A 220 4.18 -5.76 -1.09
N ALA A 221 3.86 -5.35 0.14
CA ALA A 221 4.70 -4.42 0.92
C ALA A 221 6.16 -4.86 1.10
N PRO A 222 6.50 -6.16 1.29
CA PRO A 222 7.90 -6.62 1.37
C PRO A 222 8.72 -6.40 0.09
N HIS A 223 8.05 -6.11 -1.04
CA HIS A 223 8.68 -5.86 -2.34
C HIS A 223 8.72 -4.38 -2.70
N ILE A 224 8.38 -3.50 -1.78
CA ILE A 224 8.38 -2.05 -1.97
C ILE A 224 9.50 -1.45 -1.12
N ASP A 225 10.47 -0.83 -1.80
CA ASP A 225 11.61 -0.20 -1.16
C ASP A 225 11.44 1.32 -1.06
N VAL A 226 11.97 1.91 0.02
CA VAL A 226 12.08 3.36 0.14
C VAL A 226 13.06 3.88 -0.91
N GLY A 227 12.67 4.93 -1.64
CA GLY A 227 13.42 5.46 -2.77
C GLY A 227 13.05 4.85 -4.12
N GLN A 228 12.17 3.84 -4.15
CA GLN A 228 11.68 3.24 -5.38
C GLN A 228 10.84 4.25 -6.16
N ARG A 229 11.02 4.27 -7.49
CA ARG A 229 10.25 5.14 -8.38
C ARG A 229 8.89 4.56 -8.67
N ALA A 230 7.94 5.45 -8.87
CA ALA A 230 6.58 5.13 -9.23
C ALA A 230 6.04 6.13 -10.25
N GLU A 231 5.07 5.68 -11.02
CA GLU A 231 4.26 6.51 -11.88
C GLU A 231 2.88 6.70 -11.24
N LEU A 232 2.42 7.94 -11.21
CA LEU A 232 1.13 8.31 -10.66
C LEU A 232 0.20 8.71 -11.80
N SER A 233 -1.00 8.15 -11.84
CA SER A 233 -2.06 8.51 -12.77
C SER A 233 -3.38 8.73 -12.04
N TRP A 234 -4.19 9.66 -12.53
CA TRP A 234 -5.52 9.95 -11.99
C TRP A 234 -6.47 10.43 -13.11
N SER A 235 -7.75 10.39 -12.85
CA SER A 235 -8.73 10.89 -13.80
C SER A 235 -8.55 12.39 -14.00
N GLY A 236 -8.23 12.80 -15.25
CA GLY A 236 -7.93 14.19 -15.60
C GLY A 236 -6.43 14.53 -15.70
N ALA A 237 -5.55 13.57 -15.48
CA ALA A 237 -4.12 13.72 -15.79
C ALA A 237 -3.90 13.52 -17.31
N GLU A 238 -3.22 14.47 -17.97
CA GLU A 238 -2.83 14.33 -19.38
C GLU A 238 -1.69 13.32 -19.54
N GLN A 239 -0.79 13.24 -18.55
CA GLN A 239 0.35 12.31 -18.51
C GLN A 239 0.60 11.84 -17.09
N PRO A 240 1.10 10.61 -16.90
CA PRO A 240 1.56 10.14 -15.60
C PRO A 240 2.69 11.02 -15.07
N ILE A 241 2.69 11.31 -13.78
CA ILE A 241 3.78 12.02 -13.10
C ILE A 241 4.65 11.07 -12.30
N ARG A 242 5.93 11.40 -12.20
CA ARG A 242 6.88 10.61 -11.43
C ARG A 242 6.79 10.93 -9.95
N ALA A 243 6.90 9.88 -9.14
CA ALA A 243 6.97 9.97 -7.70
C ALA A 243 8.01 8.99 -7.14
N VAL A 244 8.36 9.21 -5.88
CA VAL A 244 9.28 8.34 -5.16
C VAL A 244 8.63 7.88 -3.86
N VAL A 245 8.81 6.62 -3.52
CA VAL A 245 8.40 6.07 -2.23
C VAL A 245 9.24 6.70 -1.12
N ARG A 246 8.61 7.48 -0.28
CA ARG A 246 9.27 8.14 0.86
C ARG A 246 9.25 7.28 2.11
N ARG A 247 8.18 6.53 2.32
CA ARG A 247 7.98 5.74 3.53
C ARG A 247 6.99 4.59 3.27
N VAL A 248 7.29 3.43 3.83
CA VAL A 248 6.37 2.29 3.90
C VAL A 248 5.98 2.11 5.37
N GLY A 249 4.69 2.03 5.64
CA GLY A 249 4.17 1.83 6.99
C GLY A 249 4.56 0.46 7.53
N LEU A 250 4.89 0.41 8.82
CA LEU A 250 5.25 -0.84 9.51
C LEU A 250 4.04 -1.53 10.16
N ARG A 251 2.94 -0.81 10.29
CA ARG A 251 1.70 -1.31 10.90
C ARG A 251 0.61 -1.38 9.85
N ALA A 252 0.00 -2.57 9.73
CA ALA A 252 -1.14 -2.74 8.86
C ALA A 252 -2.38 -2.07 9.46
N GLU A 253 -3.05 -1.27 8.64
CA GLU A 253 -4.37 -0.76 8.93
C GLU A 253 -5.41 -1.82 8.52
N ASN A 254 -6.42 -2.03 9.38
CA ASN A 254 -7.44 -3.08 9.19
C ASN A 254 -6.88 -4.51 8.99
N GLY A 255 -5.65 -4.77 9.45
CA GLY A 255 -4.99 -6.08 9.44
C GLY A 255 -4.40 -6.53 8.10
N TRP A 256 -4.65 -5.82 6.98
CA TRP A 256 -4.29 -6.30 5.64
C TRP A 256 -3.52 -5.29 4.78
N LEU A 257 -3.64 -4.00 5.05
CA LEU A 257 -3.11 -2.93 4.22
C LEU A 257 -2.03 -2.15 4.96
N LEU A 258 -0.89 -1.99 4.34
CA LEU A 258 0.18 -1.12 4.82
C LEU A 258 0.17 0.19 4.01
N PRO A 259 0.15 1.34 4.68
CA PRO A 259 0.21 2.62 3.98
C PRO A 259 1.61 2.83 3.38
N VAL A 260 1.65 3.16 2.10
CA VAL A 260 2.84 3.57 1.36
C VAL A 260 2.71 5.03 1.03
N VAL A 261 3.65 5.83 1.49
CA VAL A 261 3.66 7.28 1.25
C VAL A 261 4.61 7.60 0.12
N LEU A 262 4.08 8.20 -0.94
CA LEU A 262 4.84 8.65 -2.09
C LEU A 262 4.82 10.17 -2.19
N VAL A 263 5.90 10.72 -2.70
CA VAL A 263 6.03 12.17 -2.94
C VAL A 263 6.35 12.38 -4.41
N PRO A 264 5.60 13.24 -5.11
CA PRO A 264 5.92 13.61 -6.49
C PRO A 264 7.31 14.23 -6.60
N GLU A 265 8.06 13.87 -7.64
CA GLU A 265 9.37 14.47 -7.92
C GLU A 265 9.24 15.94 -8.36
N ASP A 266 8.19 16.26 -9.09
CA ASP A 266 7.88 17.62 -9.54
C ASP A 266 6.68 18.21 -8.80
N ASN A 267 6.96 19.16 -7.92
CA ASN A 267 5.94 19.89 -7.17
C ASN A 267 5.05 20.77 -8.06
N ALA A 268 5.48 21.18 -9.25
CA ALA A 268 4.66 22.00 -10.14
C ALA A 268 3.52 21.17 -10.75
N GLN A 269 3.83 19.97 -11.20
CA GLN A 269 2.81 19.03 -11.70
C GLN A 269 1.90 18.50 -10.58
N ALA A 270 2.47 18.32 -9.39
CA ALA A 270 1.70 17.89 -8.21
C ALA A 270 0.64 18.91 -7.75
N ARG A 271 0.78 20.19 -8.09
CA ARG A 271 -0.24 21.22 -7.78
C ARG A 271 -1.58 21.01 -8.46
N ALA A 272 -1.60 20.30 -9.59
CA ALA A 272 -2.83 19.90 -10.26
C ALA A 272 -3.58 18.79 -9.48
N LEU A 273 -2.87 18.06 -8.63
CA LEU A 273 -3.42 16.97 -7.84
C LEU A 273 -4.03 17.51 -6.54
N ARG A 274 -5.33 17.71 -6.54
CA ARG A 274 -6.05 18.20 -5.35
C ARG A 274 -6.12 17.11 -4.28
N PRO A 275 -6.02 17.45 -2.99
CA PRO A 275 -6.27 16.52 -1.91
C PRO A 275 -7.64 15.83 -2.05
N GLY A 276 -7.70 14.54 -1.75
CA GLY A 276 -8.90 13.72 -1.86
C GLY A 276 -9.08 13.00 -3.21
N ILE A 277 -8.33 13.37 -4.26
CA ILE A 277 -8.43 12.67 -5.56
C ILE A 277 -7.82 11.28 -5.45
N PRO A 278 -8.53 10.22 -5.95
CA PRO A 278 -7.95 8.89 -6.05
C PRO A 278 -6.86 8.85 -7.11
N VAL A 279 -5.76 8.17 -6.79
CA VAL A 279 -4.56 8.05 -7.62
C VAL A 279 -4.21 6.59 -7.80
N GLN A 280 -3.96 6.18 -9.02
CA GLN A 280 -3.36 4.90 -9.32
C GLN A 280 -1.84 5.06 -9.30
N VAL A 281 -1.18 4.18 -8.59
CA VAL A 281 0.27 4.16 -8.41
C VAL A 281 0.81 2.90 -9.04
N VAL A 282 1.72 3.04 -9.99
CA VAL A 282 2.43 1.93 -10.61
C VAL A 282 3.88 2.03 -10.20
N LEU A 283 4.32 1.11 -9.37
CA LEU A 283 5.73 1.03 -8.93
C LEU A 283 6.54 0.27 -9.97
N ASP A 284 7.69 0.82 -10.33
CA ASP A 284 8.68 0.10 -11.11
C ASP A 284 9.12 -1.12 -10.30
N ALA A 285 9.22 -2.28 -10.95
CA ALA A 285 9.76 -3.44 -10.26
C ALA A 285 11.11 -3.09 -9.66
N PRO A 286 11.40 -3.46 -8.41
CA PRO A 286 12.71 -3.27 -7.85
C PRO A 286 13.71 -3.89 -8.81
N ALA A 287 14.73 -3.11 -9.22
CA ALA A 287 15.83 -3.65 -10.00
C ALA A 287 16.36 -4.86 -9.24
N ALA A 288 16.04 -6.05 -9.74
CA ALA A 288 16.40 -7.28 -9.07
C ALA A 288 17.91 -7.28 -8.90
N THR A 289 18.37 -6.93 -7.71
CA THR A 289 19.77 -7.06 -7.26
C THR A 289 20.15 -8.53 -7.09
N SER A 290 19.43 -9.44 -7.72
CA SER A 290 19.85 -10.83 -7.81
C SER A 290 20.87 -10.95 -8.93
N LYS A 291 22.15 -10.77 -8.59
CA LYS A 291 23.31 -11.27 -9.34
C LYS A 291 23.32 -12.80 -9.50
N THR A 292 22.24 -13.47 -9.23
CA THR A 292 22.05 -14.87 -9.55
C THR A 292 21.38 -14.89 -10.90
N SER A 293 22.14 -15.25 -11.94
CA SER A 293 21.63 -15.58 -13.27
C SER A 293 20.53 -16.65 -13.09
N ARG A 294 19.28 -16.19 -12.97
CA ARG A 294 18.15 -17.11 -13.03
C ARG A 294 18.23 -17.79 -14.39
N PRO A 295 18.13 -19.12 -14.45
CA PRO A 295 18.06 -19.82 -15.73
C PRO A 295 16.95 -19.19 -16.56
N GLU A 296 17.25 -18.92 -17.84
CA GLU A 296 16.25 -18.45 -18.79
C GLU A 296 15.06 -19.40 -18.78
N THR A 297 13.96 -18.96 -18.23
CA THR A 297 12.73 -19.72 -18.21
C THR A 297 11.94 -19.43 -19.49
N VAL A 298 11.28 -20.45 -20.00
CA VAL A 298 10.54 -20.39 -21.25
C VAL A 298 9.08 -20.72 -21.00
N SER A 299 8.18 -19.94 -21.57
CA SER A 299 6.74 -20.19 -21.53
C SER A 299 6.30 -20.96 -22.77
N ILE A 300 5.55 -22.05 -22.58
CA ILE A 300 4.93 -22.84 -23.65
C ILE A 300 3.47 -23.13 -23.29
N PRO A 301 2.57 -23.40 -24.27
CA PRO A 301 1.23 -23.84 -23.99
C PRO A 301 1.23 -25.12 -23.14
N TYR A 302 0.37 -25.21 -22.13
CA TYR A 302 0.29 -26.40 -21.26
C TYR A 302 -0.02 -27.68 -22.05
N ALA A 303 -0.79 -27.56 -23.11
CA ALA A 303 -1.11 -28.67 -24.04
C ALA A 303 0.12 -29.24 -24.79
N SER A 304 1.26 -28.54 -24.78
CA SER A 304 2.53 -29.04 -25.37
C SER A 304 3.22 -30.09 -24.49
N LEU A 305 2.80 -30.18 -23.21
CA LEU A 305 3.42 -31.09 -22.25
C LEU A 305 2.84 -32.51 -22.35
N VAL A 306 3.70 -33.48 -22.47
CA VAL A 306 3.38 -34.89 -22.24
C VAL A 306 3.83 -35.22 -20.82
N LEU A 307 2.88 -35.26 -19.91
CA LEU A 307 3.14 -35.41 -18.47
C LEU A 307 3.81 -36.75 -18.17
N GLY A 308 4.85 -36.69 -17.34
CA GLY A 308 5.54 -37.88 -16.82
C GLY A 308 4.88 -38.41 -15.54
N THR A 309 5.45 -39.46 -14.97
CA THR A 309 4.97 -40.08 -13.72
C THR A 309 5.34 -39.27 -12.46
N LYS A 310 6.30 -38.37 -12.56
CA LYS A 310 6.74 -37.53 -11.41
C LYS A 310 6.20 -36.09 -11.55
N PRO A 311 5.73 -35.50 -10.46
CA PRO A 311 5.29 -34.10 -10.46
C PRO A 311 6.43 -33.16 -10.91
N GLY A 312 6.14 -32.22 -11.83
CA GLY A 312 7.11 -31.24 -12.32
C GLY A 312 8.03 -31.74 -13.44
N GLU A 313 7.95 -33.02 -13.85
CA GLU A 313 8.64 -33.58 -15.00
C GLU A 313 7.67 -33.87 -16.13
N ALA A 314 8.01 -33.47 -17.33
CA ALA A 314 7.25 -33.71 -18.54
C ALA A 314 8.20 -33.88 -19.72
N SER A 315 7.65 -34.33 -20.84
CA SER A 315 8.37 -34.32 -22.12
C SER A 315 7.67 -33.36 -23.08
N VAL A 316 8.42 -32.75 -23.94
CA VAL A 316 7.92 -31.93 -25.06
C VAL A 316 8.46 -32.49 -26.37
N PHE A 317 7.76 -32.26 -27.45
CA PHE A 317 8.22 -32.58 -28.78
C PHE A 317 8.70 -31.32 -29.45
N VAL A 318 10.02 -31.22 -29.67
CA VAL A 318 10.68 -30.09 -30.36
C VAL A 318 10.69 -30.40 -31.85
N TYR A 319 10.18 -29.47 -32.64
CA TYR A 319 10.17 -29.58 -34.11
C TYR A 319 11.46 -29.01 -34.68
N THR A 320 12.11 -29.82 -35.55
CA THR A 320 13.31 -29.43 -36.30
C THR A 320 12.91 -29.17 -37.75
N PRO A 321 13.01 -27.91 -38.24
CA PRO A 321 12.60 -27.55 -39.62
C PRO A 321 13.42 -28.27 -40.70
N GLU A 322 14.70 -28.55 -40.41
CA GLU A 322 15.65 -29.17 -41.38
C GLU A 322 15.22 -30.58 -41.78
N ASP A 323 14.80 -31.39 -40.79
CA ASP A 323 14.42 -32.77 -40.98
C ASP A 323 12.92 -32.99 -41.06
N LYS A 324 12.11 -31.97 -40.79
CA LYS A 324 10.64 -32.03 -40.63
C LYS A 324 10.20 -33.10 -39.64
N LYS A 325 10.99 -33.33 -38.59
CA LYS A 325 10.78 -34.33 -37.56
C LYS A 325 10.60 -33.67 -36.20
N VAL A 326 10.03 -34.43 -35.30
CA VAL A 326 9.87 -34.04 -33.88
C VAL A 326 10.76 -34.91 -33.01
N HIS A 327 11.43 -34.29 -32.06
CA HIS A 327 12.33 -34.94 -31.10
C HIS A 327 11.77 -34.80 -29.70
N ARG A 328 11.65 -35.92 -28.99
CA ARG A 328 11.18 -35.93 -27.61
C ARG A 328 12.30 -35.46 -26.69
N ARG A 329 12.00 -34.42 -25.88
CA ARG A 329 12.93 -33.86 -24.92
C ARG A 329 12.30 -33.78 -23.55
N ALA A 330 13.01 -34.26 -22.52
CA ALA A 330 12.57 -34.13 -21.13
C ALA A 330 12.74 -32.68 -20.65
N VAL A 331 11.73 -32.15 -19.97
CA VAL A 331 11.70 -30.82 -19.43
C VAL A 331 11.21 -30.82 -17.98
N ARG A 332 11.70 -29.86 -17.19
CA ARG A 332 11.14 -29.55 -15.89
C ARG A 332 10.29 -28.31 -15.99
N PHE A 333 9.08 -28.36 -15.46
CA PHE A 333 8.12 -27.27 -15.58
C PHE A 333 7.40 -26.98 -14.26
N THR A 334 6.83 -25.79 -14.20
CA THR A 334 5.88 -25.36 -13.16
C THR A 334 4.64 -24.81 -13.86
N PRO A 335 3.43 -25.24 -13.48
CA PRO A 335 2.21 -24.66 -14.02
C PRO A 335 2.12 -23.18 -13.61
N VAL A 336 1.69 -22.33 -14.55
CA VAL A 336 1.39 -20.93 -14.26
C VAL A 336 -0.03 -20.85 -13.71
N GLN A 337 -0.24 -20.13 -12.61
CA GLN A 337 -1.53 -20.07 -11.93
C GLN A 337 -2.61 -19.31 -12.73
N GLU A 338 -2.20 -18.46 -13.68
CA GLU A 338 -3.11 -17.72 -14.56
C GLU A 338 -2.76 -18.02 -16.01
N GLY A 339 -3.66 -18.69 -16.71
CA GLY A 339 -3.56 -18.97 -18.15
C GLY A 339 -3.30 -20.43 -18.51
N ASP A 340 -3.40 -20.73 -19.83
CA ASP A 340 -3.21 -22.05 -20.42
C ASP A 340 -1.73 -22.29 -20.82
N SER A 341 -0.80 -21.83 -19.97
CA SER A 341 0.66 -21.91 -20.22
C SER A 341 1.41 -22.57 -19.07
N ALA A 342 2.57 -23.14 -19.39
CA ALA A 342 3.50 -23.72 -18.44
C ALA A 342 4.86 -23.07 -18.55
N ARG A 343 5.49 -22.81 -17.40
CA ARG A 343 6.84 -22.29 -17.32
C ARG A 343 7.84 -23.44 -17.28
N VAL A 344 8.67 -23.53 -18.30
CA VAL A 344 9.76 -24.50 -18.37
C VAL A 344 10.99 -23.95 -17.71
N LEU A 345 11.48 -24.65 -16.69
CA LEU A 345 12.64 -24.27 -15.89
C LEU A 345 13.97 -24.80 -16.47
N ALA A 346 13.91 -25.90 -17.21
CA ALA A 346 15.09 -26.49 -17.83
C ALA A 346 14.68 -27.44 -18.98
N GLY A 347 15.52 -27.57 -19.99
CA GLY A 347 15.37 -28.51 -21.09
C GLY A 347 14.90 -27.89 -22.41
N LEU A 348 14.54 -26.59 -22.43
CA LEU A 348 14.11 -25.89 -23.65
C LEU A 348 14.81 -24.51 -23.73
N LYS A 349 15.12 -24.08 -24.94
CA LYS A 349 15.69 -22.75 -25.20
C LYS A 349 14.64 -21.80 -25.76
N PRO A 350 14.76 -20.49 -25.51
CA PRO A 350 13.90 -19.50 -26.14
C PRO A 350 13.99 -19.59 -27.67
N GLY A 351 12.85 -19.49 -28.37
CA GLY A 351 12.76 -19.53 -29.81
C GLY A 351 12.67 -20.95 -30.41
N GLU A 352 12.86 -22.02 -29.63
CA GLU A 352 12.62 -23.38 -30.12
C GLU A 352 11.12 -23.58 -30.38
N THR A 353 10.80 -24.32 -31.43
CA THR A 353 9.43 -24.59 -31.82
C THR A 353 8.97 -25.93 -31.22
N VAL A 354 7.90 -25.92 -30.47
CA VAL A 354 7.32 -27.11 -29.83
C VAL A 354 5.95 -27.45 -30.41
N VAL A 355 5.56 -28.71 -30.34
CA VAL A 355 4.24 -29.16 -30.75
C VAL A 355 3.24 -28.69 -29.67
N ALA A 356 2.31 -27.82 -30.06
CA ALA A 356 1.31 -27.20 -29.17
C ALA A 356 0.10 -28.14 -28.94
N ALA A 357 -0.20 -29.04 -29.86
CA ALA A 357 -1.30 -30.01 -29.72
C ALA A 357 -0.98 -31.30 -30.47
N GLY A 358 -1.40 -32.42 -29.90
CA GLY A 358 -1.21 -33.75 -30.51
C GLY A 358 0.04 -34.50 -30.02
N GLY A 359 0.81 -33.94 -29.07
CA GLY A 359 2.07 -34.52 -28.58
C GLY A 359 1.94 -35.93 -27.96
N GLY A 360 0.80 -36.26 -27.36
CA GLY A 360 0.57 -37.57 -26.72
C GLY A 360 0.55 -38.78 -27.70
N TRP A 361 0.44 -38.51 -28.98
CA TRP A 361 0.34 -39.53 -30.02
C TRP A 361 1.56 -39.57 -30.93
N LEU A 362 2.59 -38.85 -30.64
CA LEU A 362 3.82 -38.77 -31.42
C LEU A 362 4.89 -39.69 -30.83
N THR A 363 5.69 -40.25 -31.71
CA THR A 363 6.91 -40.98 -31.34
C THR A 363 8.16 -40.17 -31.68
N ASP A 364 9.24 -40.45 -30.97
CA ASP A 364 10.53 -39.75 -31.21
C ASP A 364 11.03 -39.98 -32.64
N GLY A 365 11.47 -38.94 -33.30
CA GLY A 365 11.93 -38.96 -34.67
C GLY A 365 10.83 -39.06 -35.75
N GLN A 366 9.55 -38.94 -35.40
CA GLN A 366 8.44 -39.03 -36.34
C GLN A 366 8.36 -37.80 -37.25
N PRO A 367 8.17 -38.00 -38.58
CA PRO A 367 7.97 -36.90 -39.52
C PRO A 367 6.57 -36.31 -39.32
N VAL A 368 6.50 -34.95 -39.29
CA VAL A 368 5.25 -34.21 -39.08
C VAL A 368 5.10 -33.07 -40.10
N THR A 369 3.86 -32.68 -40.35
CA THR A 369 3.53 -31.53 -41.19
C THR A 369 2.96 -30.43 -40.32
N PRO A 370 3.54 -29.22 -40.30
CA PRO A 370 3.00 -28.08 -39.58
C PRO A 370 1.61 -27.72 -40.12
N LEU A 371 0.63 -27.58 -39.23
CA LEU A 371 -0.65 -26.94 -39.57
C LEU A 371 -0.43 -25.46 -39.62
N GLU A 372 -0.54 -24.84 -40.78
CA GLU A 372 -0.58 -23.39 -40.89
C GLU A 372 -1.82 -22.87 -40.17
N ALA A 373 -1.62 -21.92 -39.26
CA ALA A 373 -2.71 -21.29 -38.53
C ALA A 373 -3.50 -20.34 -39.46
N THR A 374 -4.42 -20.91 -40.22
CA THR A 374 -5.43 -20.09 -40.90
C THR A 374 -6.51 -19.74 -39.88
N THR A 375 -6.33 -18.64 -39.18
CA THR A 375 -7.39 -18.07 -38.33
C THR A 375 -7.78 -16.73 -38.89
N GLN A 376 -8.71 -16.74 -39.83
CA GLN A 376 -9.63 -15.62 -39.99
C GLN A 376 -10.97 -16.02 -39.37
N LEU A 377 -11.16 -15.71 -38.10
CA LEU A 377 -12.48 -15.63 -37.50
C LEU A 377 -13.13 -14.32 -38.00
N THR A 378 -13.91 -14.44 -39.07
CA THR A 378 -14.84 -13.38 -39.49
C THR A 378 -15.84 -13.16 -38.36
N LYS A 379 -15.75 -12.02 -37.71
CA LYS A 379 -16.80 -11.51 -36.82
C LYS A 379 -18.06 -11.33 -37.62
N ARG A 380 -19.12 -12.04 -37.28
CA ARG A 380 -20.52 -11.65 -37.54
C ARG A 380 -21.10 -11.00 -36.30
#